data_075d73bad460f7155cb8a7b922c60360
#
_entry.id   075d73bad460f7155cb8a7b922c60360
#
_cell.length_a   1.000
_cell.length_b   1.000
_cell.length_c   1.000
_cell.angle_alpha   90.00
_cell.angle_beta   90.00
_cell.angle_gamma   90.00
#
_symmetry.space_group_name_H-M   'P 1'
#
loop_
_entity.id
_entity.type
_entity.pdbx_description
1 polymer ?
#
loop_
_entity_poly.entity_id
_entity_poly.type
_entity_poly.pdbx_seq_one_letter_code
_entity_poly.pdbx_strand_id
1 'polypeptide(L)'
;MKRKNVILLISVFAVLAIVTMLLSSLGNNVSNNFVLNNQGAQLEVTNSYGVSRDLEGDHSISIGTPSNTIIEYASMTCPHCSDFHNETFPKIKSDLIDTGKVKYIFRDFPLDQFAMAGTLIANCVSEDRYFDVINVLLKTQKKWIQSGYQGLLSIAKNFGLSISEVEVCLSDEKLIKLIESNMIIATNSFGINGTPSVFVNGKKISSLDYQEMLDEIK
;
A
#
# COMPACT_ATOMS: atom_id res chain seq x y z
N MET A 1 -27.01 48.98 -36.04
CA MET A 1 -26.18 48.36 -34.96
C MET A 1 -25.06 49.31 -34.63
N LYS A 2 -24.92 49.71 -33.32
CA LYS A 2 -23.96 50.73 -32.91
C LYS A 2 -22.55 50.11 -32.93
N ARG A 3 -21.55 50.84 -33.48
CA ARG A 3 -20.14 50.39 -33.58
C ARG A 3 -19.57 49.75 -32.30
N LYS A 4 -20.02 50.16 -31.14
CA LYS A 4 -19.64 49.60 -29.84
C LYS A 4 -19.96 48.09 -29.65
N ASN A 5 -21.10 47.63 -30.20
CA ASN A 5 -21.52 46.22 -30.08
C ASN A 5 -20.74 45.30 -31.02
N VAL A 6 -20.20 45.79 -32.13
CA VAL A 6 -19.36 45.05 -33.03
C VAL A 6 -17.96 44.81 -32.45
N ILE A 7 -17.39 45.84 -31.77
CA ILE A 7 -16.07 45.72 -31.11
C ILE A 7 -16.16 44.74 -29.93
N LEU A 8 -17.24 44.74 -29.17
CA LEU A 8 -17.47 43.84 -28.05
C LEU A 8 -17.56 42.36 -28.52
N LEU A 9 -18.25 42.09 -29.63
CA LEU A 9 -18.39 40.76 -30.21
C LEU A 9 -17.04 40.24 -30.72
N ILE A 10 -16.22 41.07 -31.37
CA ILE A 10 -14.89 40.67 -31.85
C ILE A 10 -13.95 40.34 -30.69
N SER A 11 -14.02 41.07 -29.59
CA SER A 11 -13.20 40.79 -28.39
C SER A 11 -13.56 39.46 -27.72
N VAL A 12 -14.85 39.10 -27.68
CA VAL A 12 -15.32 37.83 -27.09
C VAL A 12 -14.88 36.65 -27.94
N PHE A 13 -14.96 36.73 -29.26
CA PHE A 13 -14.50 35.68 -30.17
C PHE A 13 -12.98 35.50 -30.12
N ALA A 14 -12.22 36.57 -29.99
CA ALA A 14 -10.75 36.51 -29.85
C ALA A 14 -10.34 35.82 -28.55
N VAL A 15 -11.01 36.10 -27.42
CA VAL A 15 -10.74 35.43 -26.13
C VAL A 15 -11.12 33.95 -26.18
N LEU A 16 -12.24 33.60 -26.80
CA LEU A 16 -12.62 32.19 -26.96
C LEU A 16 -11.60 31.41 -27.82
N ALA A 17 -11.11 32.01 -28.90
CA ALA A 17 -10.08 31.38 -29.76
C ALA A 17 -8.76 31.14 -29.02
N ILE A 18 -8.34 32.09 -28.17
CA ILE A 18 -7.12 31.95 -27.35
C ILE A 18 -7.31 30.87 -26.29
N VAL A 19 -8.47 30.78 -25.63
CA VAL A 19 -8.77 29.73 -24.63
C VAL A 19 -8.81 28.34 -25.27
N THR A 20 -9.39 28.18 -26.46
CA THR A 20 -9.39 26.90 -27.18
C THR A 20 -8.00 26.50 -27.65
N MET A 21 -7.16 27.46 -28.05
CA MET A 21 -5.77 27.21 -28.45
C MET A 21 -4.89 26.82 -27.25
N LEU A 22 -5.12 27.42 -26.08
CA LEU A 22 -4.43 27.05 -24.83
C LEU A 22 -4.87 25.66 -24.32
N LEU A 23 -6.16 25.33 -24.44
CA LEU A 23 -6.65 24.00 -24.05
C LEU A 23 -6.15 22.88 -24.98
N SER A 24 -5.97 23.18 -26.27
CA SER A 24 -5.39 22.21 -27.22
C SER A 24 -3.88 22.02 -27.02
N SER A 25 -3.15 23.01 -26.50
CA SER A 25 -1.72 22.89 -26.18
C SER A 25 -1.46 22.13 -24.89
N LEU A 26 -2.40 22.09 -23.97
CA LEU A 26 -2.32 21.30 -22.72
C LEU A 26 -2.64 19.82 -22.91
N GLY A 27 -3.30 19.46 -24.04
CA GLY A 27 -3.66 18.08 -24.37
C GLY A 27 -2.57 17.23 -25.00
N ASN A 28 -1.43 17.81 -25.40
CA ASN A 28 -0.44 17.12 -26.24
C ASN A 28 0.82 16.61 -25.53
N ASN A 29 0.85 16.55 -24.19
CA ASN A 29 2.00 16.03 -23.43
C ASN A 29 1.71 14.80 -22.58
N VAL A 30 0.70 14.01 -22.92
CA VAL A 30 0.58 12.63 -22.42
C VAL A 30 0.87 11.70 -23.58
N SER A 31 2.14 11.52 -23.90
CA SER A 31 2.61 10.43 -24.76
C SER A 31 2.46 9.10 -24.04
N ASN A 32 1.26 8.55 -24.00
CA ASN A 32 1.08 7.13 -23.79
C ASN A 32 1.53 6.43 -25.07
N ASN A 33 2.67 5.74 -25.03
CA ASN A 33 3.03 4.77 -26.05
C ASN A 33 2.06 3.59 -26.00
N PHE A 34 0.86 3.81 -26.54
CA PHE A 34 -0.14 2.78 -26.76
C PHE A 34 0.10 2.22 -28.17
N VAL A 35 0.88 1.17 -28.25
CA VAL A 35 1.01 0.39 -29.49
C VAL A 35 -0.19 -0.54 -29.59
N LEU A 36 -1.17 -0.16 -30.41
CA LEU A 36 -2.26 -1.07 -30.80
C LEU A 36 -1.68 -2.14 -31.72
N ASN A 37 -1.49 -3.35 -31.22
CA ASN A 37 -1.28 -4.52 -32.06
C ASN A 37 -2.62 -5.24 -32.24
N ASN A 38 -3.10 -5.22 -33.49
CA ASN A 38 -4.40 -5.67 -33.90
C ASN A 38 -4.41 -7.20 -34.07
N GLN A 39 -4.41 -7.95 -32.95
CA GLN A 39 -4.81 -9.36 -32.91
C GLN A 39 -5.51 -9.61 -31.61
N GLY A 40 -6.75 -10.12 -31.61
CA GLY A 40 -7.64 -10.33 -30.50
C GLY A 40 -7.12 -11.34 -29.46
N ALA A 41 -6.07 -10.96 -28.75
CA ALA A 41 -5.63 -11.58 -27.51
C ALA A 41 -6.15 -10.72 -26.38
N GLN A 42 -6.98 -11.30 -25.52
CA GLN A 42 -7.20 -10.75 -24.19
C GLN A 42 -5.83 -10.50 -23.58
N LEU A 43 -5.49 -9.22 -23.40
CA LEU A 43 -4.35 -8.83 -22.59
C LEU A 43 -4.67 -9.25 -21.16
N GLU A 44 -4.29 -10.46 -20.78
CA GLU A 44 -3.97 -10.72 -19.39
C GLU A 44 -2.83 -9.77 -19.06
N VAL A 45 -3.15 -8.69 -18.36
CA VAL A 45 -2.17 -7.79 -17.80
C VAL A 45 -1.49 -8.57 -16.66
N THR A 46 -0.53 -9.41 -17.03
CA THR A 46 0.39 -10.04 -16.09
C THR A 46 1.35 -8.97 -15.58
N ASN A 47 0.85 -8.08 -14.71
CA ASN A 47 1.65 -7.10 -13.98
C ASN A 47 2.44 -7.77 -12.84
N SER A 48 3.01 -8.95 -13.09
CA SER A 48 3.83 -9.65 -12.09
C SER A 48 5.10 -8.86 -11.71
N TYR A 49 5.59 -7.99 -12.59
CA TYR A 49 6.78 -7.18 -12.30
C TYR A 49 6.50 -5.92 -11.47
N GLY A 50 5.27 -5.41 -11.48
CA GLY A 50 4.93 -4.15 -10.81
C GLY A 50 4.89 -4.25 -9.29
N VAL A 51 4.37 -5.34 -8.74
CA VAL A 51 4.21 -5.53 -7.29
C VAL A 51 5.55 -5.72 -6.58
N SER A 52 6.55 -6.28 -7.27
CA SER A 52 7.89 -6.56 -6.70
C SER A 52 8.79 -5.32 -6.60
N ARG A 53 8.39 -4.16 -7.15
CA ARG A 53 9.17 -2.92 -6.96
C ARG A 53 9.06 -2.44 -5.52
N ASP A 54 10.15 -1.86 -5.00
CA ASP A 54 10.12 -1.19 -3.69
C ASP A 54 9.20 0.05 -3.75
N LEU A 55 8.40 0.24 -2.72
CA LEU A 55 7.59 1.44 -2.51
C LEU A 55 8.20 2.26 -1.36
N GLU A 56 8.05 3.58 -1.43
CA GLU A 56 8.39 4.42 -0.28
C GLU A 56 7.52 4.00 0.92
N GLY A 57 8.15 3.78 2.07
CA GLY A 57 7.49 3.28 3.28
C GLY A 57 7.35 1.76 3.37
N ASP A 58 7.97 0.98 2.46
CA ASP A 58 8.05 -0.47 2.62
C ASP A 58 8.89 -0.84 3.85
N HIS A 59 8.34 -1.66 4.73
CA HIS A 59 9.08 -2.29 5.82
C HIS A 59 9.44 -3.72 5.44
N SER A 60 10.69 -4.11 5.63
CA SER A 60 11.15 -5.44 5.25
C SER A 60 12.02 -6.09 6.31
N ILE A 61 11.95 -7.42 6.36
CA ILE A 61 12.82 -8.25 7.21
C ILE A 61 13.45 -9.35 6.38
N SER A 62 14.77 -9.51 6.51
CA SER A 62 15.54 -10.58 5.85
C SER A 62 16.87 -10.84 6.58
N ILE A 63 17.46 -12.00 6.33
CA ILE A 63 18.85 -12.28 6.68
C ILE A 63 19.64 -12.42 5.38
N GLY A 64 20.74 -11.67 5.26
CA GLY A 64 21.54 -11.62 4.04
C GLY A 64 20.80 -10.96 2.86
N THR A 65 21.04 -11.49 1.66
CA THR A 65 20.46 -10.98 0.40
C THR A 65 19.67 -12.07 -0.32
N PRO A 66 18.48 -12.44 0.17
CA PRO A 66 17.67 -13.50 -0.45
C PRO A 66 17.28 -13.16 -1.89
N SER A 67 17.20 -14.19 -2.74
CA SER A 67 16.71 -14.05 -4.11
C SER A 67 15.18 -14.11 -4.21
N ASN A 68 14.51 -14.62 -3.18
CA ASN A 68 13.06 -14.72 -3.14
C ASN A 68 12.46 -13.60 -2.27
N THR A 69 11.26 -13.15 -2.65
CA THR A 69 10.54 -12.11 -1.93
C THR A 69 9.10 -12.56 -1.66
N ILE A 70 8.65 -12.35 -0.43
CA ILE A 70 7.23 -12.43 -0.06
C ILE A 70 6.76 -11.01 0.27
N ILE A 71 5.65 -10.58 -0.32
CA ILE A 71 5.02 -9.28 -0.05
C ILE A 71 3.62 -9.56 0.47
N GLU A 72 3.30 -9.00 1.64
CA GLU A 72 1.96 -9.04 2.21
C GLU A 72 1.36 -7.64 2.28
N TYR A 73 0.19 -7.46 1.68
CA TYR A 73 -0.68 -6.31 1.95
C TYR A 73 -1.65 -6.68 3.05
N ALA A 74 -1.60 -5.98 4.16
CA ALA A 74 -2.38 -6.30 5.36
C ALA A 74 -3.01 -5.09 6.04
N SER A 75 -4.06 -5.36 6.79
CA SER A 75 -4.75 -4.39 7.65
C SER A 75 -4.77 -4.86 9.10
N MET A 76 -4.51 -3.95 10.03
CA MET A 76 -4.46 -4.24 11.46
C MET A 76 -5.81 -4.69 12.03
N THR A 77 -6.92 -4.39 11.35
CA THR A 77 -8.28 -4.79 11.77
C THR A 77 -8.84 -5.97 10.99
N CYS A 78 -8.13 -6.46 9.97
CA CYS A 78 -8.59 -7.59 9.16
C CYS A 78 -8.44 -8.92 9.93
N PRO A 79 -9.54 -9.68 10.19
CA PRO A 79 -9.44 -10.96 10.91
C PRO A 79 -8.57 -11.98 10.18
N HIS A 80 -8.65 -12.06 8.86
CA HIS A 80 -7.83 -13.00 8.08
C HIS A 80 -6.34 -12.65 8.10
N CYS A 81 -5.97 -11.36 8.26
CA CYS A 81 -4.57 -10.98 8.51
C CYS A 81 -4.12 -11.47 9.89
N SER A 82 -4.99 -11.37 10.91
CA SER A 82 -4.72 -11.92 12.23
C SER A 82 -4.53 -13.45 12.17
N ASP A 83 -5.40 -14.17 11.47
CA ASP A 83 -5.29 -15.63 11.30
C ASP A 83 -3.99 -16.00 10.60
N PHE A 84 -3.64 -15.31 9.51
CA PHE A 84 -2.38 -15.50 8.79
C PHE A 84 -1.15 -15.31 9.70
N HIS A 85 -1.14 -14.25 10.51
CA HIS A 85 -0.05 -13.96 11.44
C HIS A 85 0.02 -14.89 12.66
N ASN A 86 -1.08 -15.57 12.99
CA ASN A 86 -1.09 -16.57 14.05
C ASN A 86 -0.71 -17.97 13.56
N GLU A 87 -1.03 -18.32 12.32
CA GLU A 87 -0.95 -19.70 11.82
C GLU A 87 0.13 -19.92 10.78
N THR A 88 0.25 -19.02 9.77
CA THR A 88 1.13 -19.18 8.61
C THR A 88 2.45 -18.41 8.76
N PHE A 89 2.38 -17.14 9.16
CA PHE A 89 3.57 -16.29 9.27
C PHE A 89 4.66 -16.83 10.20
N PRO A 90 4.36 -17.50 11.35
CA PRO A 90 5.42 -18.10 12.17
C PRO A 90 6.29 -19.12 11.42
N LYS A 91 5.70 -19.90 10.52
CA LYS A 91 6.42 -20.86 9.68
C LYS A 91 7.25 -20.13 8.61
N ILE A 92 6.66 -19.12 7.96
CA ILE A 92 7.39 -18.25 7.03
C ILE A 92 8.62 -17.64 7.72
N LYS A 93 8.44 -17.16 8.94
CA LYS A 93 9.53 -16.55 9.70
C LYS A 93 10.63 -17.56 10.00
N SER A 94 10.31 -18.70 10.63
CA SER A 94 11.32 -19.68 11.07
C SER A 94 12.03 -20.38 9.89
N ASP A 95 11.30 -20.74 8.84
CA ASP A 95 11.79 -21.64 7.79
C ASP A 95 12.36 -20.88 6.60
N LEU A 96 11.97 -19.61 6.40
CA LEU A 96 12.29 -18.84 5.21
C LEU A 96 13.04 -17.54 5.53
N ILE A 97 12.52 -16.71 6.46
CA ILE A 97 13.14 -15.42 6.78
C ILE A 97 14.41 -15.64 7.61
N ASP A 98 14.30 -16.35 8.73
CA ASP A 98 15.41 -16.58 9.69
C ASP A 98 16.51 -17.47 9.10
N THR A 99 16.20 -18.18 8.00
CA THR A 99 17.18 -18.98 7.24
C THR A 99 17.78 -18.25 6.04
N GLY A 100 17.38 -16.99 5.81
CA GLY A 100 17.91 -16.17 4.71
C GLY A 100 17.43 -16.57 3.31
N LYS A 101 16.34 -17.35 3.20
CA LYS A 101 15.78 -17.77 1.90
C LYS A 101 14.88 -16.72 1.27
N VAL A 102 14.26 -15.86 2.10
CA VAL A 102 13.23 -14.91 1.69
C VAL A 102 13.47 -13.54 2.33
N LYS A 103 13.29 -12.47 1.54
CA LYS A 103 12.99 -11.12 2.00
C LYS A 103 11.48 -11.00 2.15
N TYR A 104 11.00 -10.72 3.35
CA TYR A 104 9.58 -10.45 3.60
C TYR A 104 9.35 -8.95 3.67
N ILE A 105 8.33 -8.46 2.93
CA ILE A 105 7.93 -7.05 2.89
C ILE A 105 6.49 -6.98 3.37
N PHE A 106 6.26 -6.16 4.39
CA PHE A 106 4.92 -5.82 4.86
C PHE A 106 4.49 -4.47 4.28
N ARG A 107 3.31 -4.43 3.69
CA ARG A 107 2.71 -3.23 3.10
C ARG A 107 1.40 -2.90 3.78
N ASP A 108 1.35 -1.73 4.35
CA ASP A 108 0.17 -1.22 5.02
C ASP A 108 -0.99 -1.02 4.03
N PHE A 109 -2.13 -1.64 4.34
CA PHE A 109 -3.38 -1.48 3.60
C PHE A 109 -4.55 -1.33 4.58
N PRO A 110 -4.60 -0.22 5.36
CA PRO A 110 -5.61 -0.03 6.39
C PRO A 110 -7.02 0.06 5.81
N LEU A 111 -7.92 -0.82 6.26
CA LEU A 111 -9.29 -0.90 5.78
C LEU A 111 -10.24 0.08 6.49
N ASP A 112 -9.82 0.63 7.63
CA ASP A 112 -10.60 1.57 8.44
C ASP A 112 -9.69 2.47 9.29
N GLN A 113 -10.30 3.40 10.04
CA GLN A 113 -9.57 4.36 10.86
C GLN A 113 -8.80 3.71 12.02
N PHE A 114 -9.30 2.59 12.58
CA PHE A 114 -8.59 1.86 13.62
C PHE A 114 -7.36 1.14 13.06
N ALA A 115 -7.48 0.58 11.85
CA ALA A 115 -6.35 0.01 11.14
C ALA A 115 -5.31 1.08 10.83
N MET A 116 -5.72 2.26 10.34
CA MET A 116 -4.83 3.40 10.12
C MET A 116 -4.11 3.80 11.40
N ALA A 117 -4.80 3.91 12.53
CA ALA A 117 -4.20 4.26 13.81
C ALA A 117 -3.16 3.20 14.27
N GLY A 118 -3.46 1.91 14.09
CA GLY A 118 -2.51 0.82 14.35
C GLY A 118 -1.26 0.91 13.48
N THR A 119 -1.44 1.15 12.19
CA THR A 119 -0.37 1.39 11.21
C THR A 119 0.52 2.57 11.62
N LEU A 120 -0.09 3.72 11.95
CA LEU A 120 0.66 4.92 12.38
C LEU A 120 1.48 4.65 13.64
N ILE A 121 0.92 3.93 14.63
CA ILE A 121 1.66 3.55 15.85
C ILE A 121 2.83 2.62 15.52
N ALA A 122 2.65 1.65 14.60
CA ALA A 122 3.73 0.76 14.20
C ALA A 122 4.87 1.51 13.50
N ASN A 123 4.56 2.55 12.75
CA ASN A 123 5.54 3.41 12.10
C ASN A 123 6.22 4.42 13.04
N CYS A 124 5.73 4.58 14.27
CA CYS A 124 6.30 5.49 15.25
C CYS A 124 7.41 4.91 16.12
N VAL A 125 7.57 3.61 16.10
CA VAL A 125 8.71 2.97 16.77
C VAL A 125 9.94 2.97 15.86
N SER A 126 11.10 2.62 16.41
CA SER A 126 12.29 2.42 15.59
C SER A 126 12.10 1.27 14.60
N GLU A 127 12.77 1.35 13.46
CA GLU A 127 12.64 0.39 12.35
C GLU A 127 12.83 -1.07 12.80
N ASP A 128 13.78 -1.33 13.67
CA ASP A 128 14.05 -2.64 14.24
C ASP A 128 12.91 -3.20 15.12
N ARG A 129 11.98 -2.35 15.57
CA ARG A 129 10.82 -2.71 16.39
C ARG A 129 9.51 -2.76 15.60
N TYR A 130 9.49 -2.30 14.34
CA TYR A 130 8.29 -2.24 13.52
C TYR A 130 7.57 -3.59 13.46
N PHE A 131 8.27 -4.66 13.09
CA PHE A 131 7.68 -6.01 12.99
C PHE A 131 7.21 -6.58 14.32
N ASP A 132 7.81 -6.18 15.44
CA ASP A 132 7.34 -6.55 16.77
C ASP A 132 5.96 -5.92 17.05
N VAL A 133 5.76 -4.64 16.69
CA VAL A 133 4.47 -3.96 16.85
C VAL A 133 3.41 -4.58 15.96
N ILE A 134 3.70 -4.80 14.65
CA ILE A 134 2.80 -5.49 13.72
C ILE A 134 2.36 -6.83 14.28
N ASN A 135 3.32 -7.63 14.76
CA ASN A 135 3.05 -8.94 15.31
C ASN A 135 2.14 -8.89 16.55
N VAL A 136 2.35 -7.91 17.46
CA VAL A 136 1.49 -7.72 18.62
C VAL A 136 0.09 -7.25 18.21
N LEU A 137 -0.01 -6.28 17.29
CA LEU A 137 -1.29 -5.78 16.80
C LEU A 137 -2.12 -6.91 16.17
N LEU A 138 -1.55 -7.70 15.29
CA LEU A 138 -2.27 -8.77 14.59
C LEU A 138 -2.58 -9.95 15.53
N LYS A 139 -1.65 -10.38 16.38
CA LYS A 139 -1.87 -11.50 17.30
C LYS A 139 -2.86 -11.19 18.42
N THR A 140 -2.94 -9.94 18.85
CA THR A 140 -3.85 -9.53 19.92
C THR A 140 -5.06 -8.72 19.43
N GLN A 141 -5.34 -8.80 18.12
CA GLN A 141 -6.29 -7.97 17.40
C GLN A 141 -7.65 -7.85 18.10
N LYS A 142 -8.29 -8.96 18.41
CA LYS A 142 -9.62 -8.96 19.10
C LYS A 142 -9.58 -8.18 20.41
N LYS A 143 -8.51 -8.34 21.18
CA LYS A 143 -8.38 -7.72 22.51
C LYS A 143 -8.25 -6.21 22.42
N TRP A 144 -7.34 -5.69 21.57
CA TRP A 144 -7.13 -4.26 21.49
C TRP A 144 -8.28 -3.55 20.76
N ILE A 145 -8.92 -4.18 19.74
CA ILE A 145 -10.09 -3.61 19.08
C ILE A 145 -11.26 -3.46 20.07
N GLN A 146 -11.52 -4.48 20.92
CA GLN A 146 -12.55 -4.37 21.95
C GLN A 146 -12.28 -3.27 22.97
N SER A 147 -11.01 -2.99 23.26
CA SER A 147 -10.58 -1.91 24.15
C SER A 147 -10.50 -0.55 23.45
N GLY A 148 -10.73 -0.50 22.14
CA GLY A 148 -10.66 0.73 21.33
C GLY A 148 -9.33 1.45 21.45
N TYR A 149 -9.37 2.77 21.50
CA TYR A 149 -8.16 3.61 21.61
C TYR A 149 -7.27 3.25 22.81
N GLN A 150 -7.85 2.87 23.95
CA GLN A 150 -7.08 2.45 25.12
C GLN A 150 -6.26 1.18 24.85
N GLY A 151 -6.78 0.28 24.01
CA GLY A 151 -6.04 -0.90 23.56
C GLY A 151 -4.79 -0.54 22.77
N LEU A 152 -4.90 0.41 21.83
CA LEU A 152 -3.77 0.92 21.05
C LEU A 152 -2.75 1.65 21.94
N LEU A 153 -3.22 2.52 22.85
CA LEU A 153 -2.33 3.19 23.83
C LEU A 153 -1.56 2.20 24.70
N SER A 154 -2.22 1.11 25.14
CA SER A 154 -1.55 0.06 25.92
C SER A 154 -0.45 -0.63 25.12
N ILE A 155 -0.69 -0.92 23.83
CA ILE A 155 0.33 -1.49 22.94
C ILE A 155 1.47 -0.49 22.76
N ALA A 156 1.18 0.75 22.38
CA ALA A 156 2.17 1.80 22.18
C ALA A 156 3.08 1.99 23.42
N LYS A 157 2.49 2.00 24.61
CA LYS A 157 3.21 2.08 25.89
C LYS A 157 4.17 0.91 26.11
N ASN A 158 3.79 -0.31 25.73
CA ASN A 158 4.67 -1.48 25.84
C ASN A 158 5.89 -1.37 24.91
N PHE A 159 5.81 -0.55 23.86
CA PHE A 159 6.92 -0.22 22.97
C PHE A 159 7.63 1.10 23.33
N GLY A 160 7.32 1.69 24.49
CA GLY A 160 8.02 2.84 25.04
C GLY A 160 7.46 4.20 24.61
N LEU A 161 6.34 4.25 23.86
CA LEU A 161 5.73 5.51 23.45
C LEU A 161 4.90 6.12 24.59
N SER A 162 5.11 7.38 24.87
CA SER A 162 4.23 8.18 25.73
C SER A 162 2.93 8.56 25.00
N ILE A 163 1.92 9.00 25.74
CA ILE A 163 0.64 9.46 25.15
C ILE A 163 0.88 10.60 24.18
N SER A 164 1.75 11.57 24.53
CA SER A 164 2.05 12.70 23.65
C SER A 164 2.75 12.28 22.34
N GLU A 165 3.63 11.28 22.39
CA GLU A 165 4.25 10.73 21.18
C GLU A 165 3.21 10.01 20.30
N VAL A 166 2.30 9.25 20.91
CA VAL A 166 1.19 8.62 20.17
C VAL A 166 0.32 9.66 19.48
N GLU A 167 -0.02 10.78 20.14
CA GLU A 167 -0.81 11.87 19.56
C GLU A 167 -0.09 12.49 18.35
N VAL A 168 1.22 12.70 18.43
CA VAL A 168 2.04 13.16 17.30
C VAL A 168 2.00 12.14 16.16
N CYS A 169 2.19 10.87 16.45
CA CYS A 169 2.13 9.80 15.45
C CYS A 169 0.78 9.75 14.72
N LEU A 170 -0.32 9.80 15.47
CA LEU A 170 -1.66 9.74 14.90
C LEU A 170 -2.04 10.97 14.07
N SER A 171 -1.28 12.07 14.21
CA SER A 171 -1.45 13.31 13.46
C SER A 171 -0.40 13.53 12.36
N ASP A 172 0.42 12.53 12.04
CA ASP A 172 1.41 12.63 10.97
C ASP A 172 0.75 12.59 9.58
N GLU A 173 0.33 13.78 9.11
CA GLU A 173 -0.30 13.93 7.80
C GLU A 173 0.59 13.47 6.64
N LYS A 174 1.92 13.55 6.77
CA LYS A 174 2.84 13.12 5.71
C LYS A 174 2.79 11.61 5.57
N LEU A 175 2.86 10.90 6.68
CA LEU A 175 2.77 9.44 6.70
C LEU A 175 1.38 8.96 6.26
N ILE A 176 0.30 9.59 6.72
CA ILE A 176 -1.06 9.28 6.29
C ILE A 176 -1.19 9.37 4.77
N LYS A 177 -0.74 10.47 4.16
CA LYS A 177 -0.77 10.69 2.71
C LYS A 177 0.09 9.66 1.95
N LEU A 178 1.23 9.25 2.51
CA LEU A 178 2.08 8.21 1.92
C LEU A 178 1.34 6.86 1.90
N ILE A 179 0.76 6.45 3.03
CA ILE A 179 -0.01 5.21 3.12
C ILE A 179 -1.19 5.22 2.14
N GLU A 180 -1.97 6.31 2.10
CA GLU A 180 -3.09 6.47 1.15
C GLU A 180 -2.63 6.39 -0.31
N SER A 181 -1.51 7.03 -0.65
CA SER A 181 -0.91 6.95 -1.98
C SER A 181 -0.50 5.52 -2.34
N ASN A 182 0.13 4.80 -1.41
CA ASN A 182 0.50 3.40 -1.60
C ASN A 182 -0.72 2.49 -1.77
N MET A 183 -1.81 2.74 -1.03
CA MET A 183 -3.08 2.02 -1.21
C MET A 183 -3.68 2.26 -2.61
N ILE A 184 -3.64 3.49 -3.11
CA ILE A 184 -4.08 3.82 -4.48
C ILE A 184 -3.24 3.07 -5.52
N ILE A 185 -1.91 3.05 -5.35
CA ILE A 185 -1.01 2.27 -6.22
C ILE A 185 -1.34 0.78 -6.14
N ALA A 186 -1.50 0.24 -4.93
CA ALA A 186 -1.85 -1.16 -4.72
C ALA A 186 -3.15 -1.55 -5.41
N THR A 187 -4.18 -0.73 -5.28
CA THR A 187 -5.50 -0.98 -5.89
C THR A 187 -5.44 -0.88 -7.41
N ASN A 188 -4.88 0.22 -7.94
CA ASN A 188 -4.95 0.53 -9.37
C ASN A 188 -3.92 -0.22 -10.21
N SER A 189 -2.72 -0.46 -9.64
CA SER A 189 -1.61 -1.07 -10.40
C SER A 189 -1.44 -2.56 -10.12
N PHE A 190 -1.82 -3.04 -8.92
CA PHE A 190 -1.60 -4.43 -8.52
C PHE A 190 -2.88 -5.21 -8.27
N GLY A 191 -4.05 -4.58 -8.44
CA GLY A 191 -5.36 -5.22 -8.30
C GLY A 191 -5.67 -5.68 -6.88
N ILE A 192 -5.12 -4.98 -5.86
CA ILE A 192 -5.41 -5.28 -4.46
C ILE A 192 -6.81 -4.77 -4.14
N ASN A 193 -7.71 -5.67 -3.75
CA ASN A 193 -9.09 -5.38 -3.40
C ASN A 193 -9.51 -5.95 -2.03
N GLY A 194 -8.55 -6.47 -1.26
CA GLY A 194 -8.76 -7.03 0.06
C GLY A 194 -7.47 -7.50 0.71
N THR A 195 -7.54 -7.79 2.00
CA THR A 195 -6.42 -8.23 2.84
C THR A 195 -6.72 -9.55 3.55
N PRO A 196 -5.70 -10.38 3.81
CA PRO A 196 -4.36 -10.22 3.29
C PRO A 196 -4.31 -10.51 1.79
N SER A 197 -3.45 -9.80 1.06
CA SER A 197 -3.07 -10.15 -0.31
C SER A 197 -1.57 -10.45 -0.32
N VAL A 198 -1.21 -11.69 -0.60
CA VAL A 198 0.17 -12.17 -0.53
C VAL A 198 0.70 -12.47 -1.92
N PHE A 199 1.95 -12.07 -2.16
CA PHE A 199 2.68 -12.34 -3.40
C PHE A 199 4.02 -13.00 -3.08
N VAL A 200 4.36 -14.04 -3.81
CA VAL A 200 5.68 -14.67 -3.77
C VAL A 200 6.34 -14.49 -5.13
N ASN A 201 7.50 -13.86 -5.15
CA ASN A 201 8.25 -13.55 -6.38
C ASN A 201 7.39 -12.84 -7.45
N GLY A 202 6.47 -11.97 -7.00
CA GLY A 202 5.55 -11.22 -7.85
C GLY A 202 4.27 -11.96 -8.26
N LYS A 203 4.14 -13.25 -7.96
CA LYS A 203 2.93 -14.03 -8.22
C LYS A 203 1.99 -13.98 -7.02
N LYS A 204 0.72 -13.64 -7.23
CA LYS A 204 -0.31 -13.63 -6.19
C LYS A 204 -0.62 -15.05 -5.73
N ILE A 205 -0.64 -15.26 -4.41
CA ILE A 205 -1.02 -16.52 -3.78
C ILE A 205 -2.53 -16.55 -3.57
N SER A 206 -3.15 -17.67 -3.88
CA SER A 206 -4.61 -17.80 -3.90
C SER A 206 -5.23 -18.25 -2.57
N SER A 207 -4.54 -19.13 -1.84
CA SER A 207 -5.11 -19.78 -0.65
C SER A 207 -4.52 -19.36 0.69
N LEU A 208 -3.46 -18.53 0.72
CA LEU A 208 -2.67 -18.19 1.92
C LEU A 208 -2.06 -19.43 2.61
N ASP A 209 -2.04 -20.57 1.92
CA ASP A 209 -1.45 -21.81 2.41
C ASP A 209 0.07 -21.75 2.34
N TYR A 210 0.72 -22.26 3.38
CA TYR A 210 2.18 -22.26 3.47
C TYR A 210 2.82 -23.08 2.34
N GLN A 211 2.21 -24.20 1.95
CA GLN A 211 2.76 -25.06 0.89
C GLN A 211 2.69 -24.38 -0.48
N GLU A 212 1.57 -23.68 -0.79
CA GLU A 212 1.48 -22.90 -2.03
C GLU A 212 2.59 -21.84 -2.11
N MET A 213 2.93 -21.21 -0.99
CA MET A 213 4.03 -20.25 -0.95
C MET A 213 5.39 -20.90 -1.17
N LEU A 214 5.62 -22.08 -0.59
CA LEU A 214 6.85 -22.85 -0.78
C LEU A 214 7.08 -23.25 -2.24
N ASP A 215 6.01 -23.63 -2.95
CA ASP A 215 6.07 -24.06 -4.35
C ASP A 215 6.54 -22.93 -5.29
N GLU A 216 6.41 -21.67 -4.88
CA GLU A 216 6.87 -20.48 -5.62
C GLU A 216 8.28 -20.01 -5.22
N ILE A 217 8.89 -20.61 -4.20
CA ILE A 217 10.25 -20.28 -3.74
C ILE A 217 11.27 -21.14 -4.51
N LYS A 218 12.28 -20.49 -5.06
CA LYS A 218 13.31 -21.10 -5.89
C LYS A 218 14.56 -21.42 -5.09
#